data_8f4cd7867f74b8b505adf264d773e6f1
#
_entry.id   8f4cd7867f74b8b505adf264d773e6f1
#
_cell.length_a   1.000
_cell.length_b   1.000
_cell.length_c   1.000
_cell.angle_alpha   90.00
_cell.angle_beta   90.00
_cell.angle_gamma   90.00
#
_symmetry.space_group_name_H-M   'P 1'
#
loop_
_entity.id
_entity.type
_entity.pdbx_description
1 polymer ?
#
loop_
_entity_poly.entity_id
_entity_poly.type
_entity_poly.pdbx_seq_one_letter_code
_entity_poly.pdbx_strand_id
1 'polypeptide(L)'
;TGTELEFAARVCNAVTEVFVPDAENPVIINLPATVEMATPNVYADSIEWMNRHLNHREHIILSLHPHNDRGTAVAAAELGYQAGADRIEGCLFGNGERTGNVCLVTLGLNLFSQGIDPQIDFHDIDEIRRTVEYCNQLPVGERHPYGGDLVYTAFSGSHQDAIKKGFEHLERDAEAAGVPVDEFTWAVPYLPQLRR
;
A
#
# COMPACT_ATOMS: atom_id res chain seq x y z
N THR A 1 0.41 5.20 18.81
CA THR A 1 -0.87 4.67 19.28
C THR A 1 -0.71 3.67 20.40
N GLY A 2 0.10 2.65 20.27
CA GLY A 2 0.39 1.74 21.38
C GLY A 2 -0.84 1.25 22.16
N THR A 3 -0.71 1.17 23.47
CA THR A 3 -1.73 0.68 24.40
C THR A 3 -2.55 1.78 25.08
N GLU A 4 -2.24 3.05 24.85
CA GLU A 4 -2.82 4.20 25.55
C GLU A 4 -3.54 5.17 24.62
N LEU A 5 -4.58 4.68 23.94
CA LEU A 5 -5.33 5.46 22.96
C LEU A 5 -5.93 6.75 23.52
N GLU A 6 -6.50 6.68 24.73
CA GLU A 6 -7.10 7.86 25.37
C GLU A 6 -6.06 8.95 25.66
N PHE A 7 -4.86 8.56 26.09
CA PHE A 7 -3.77 9.51 26.29
C PHE A 7 -3.30 10.09 24.97
N ALA A 8 -3.12 9.26 23.94
CA ALA A 8 -2.75 9.71 22.60
C ALA A 8 -3.77 10.72 22.04
N ALA A 9 -5.06 10.43 22.14
CA ALA A 9 -6.11 11.34 21.69
C ALA A 9 -6.08 12.67 22.45
N ARG A 10 -5.89 12.65 23.79
CA ARG A 10 -5.75 13.88 24.58
C ARG A 10 -4.56 14.74 24.15
N VAL A 11 -3.42 14.11 23.86
CA VAL A 11 -2.23 14.83 23.36
C VAL A 11 -2.50 15.43 21.99
N CYS A 12 -3.04 14.64 21.06
CA CYS A 12 -3.39 15.12 19.72
C CYS A 12 -4.36 16.29 19.78
N ASN A 13 -5.43 16.16 20.57
CA ASN A 13 -6.44 17.22 20.72
C ASN A 13 -5.85 18.49 21.34
N ALA A 14 -4.99 18.35 22.36
CA ALA A 14 -4.32 19.52 22.95
C ALA A 14 -3.41 20.24 21.95
N VAL A 15 -2.75 19.51 21.05
CA VAL A 15 -1.93 20.09 19.98
C VAL A 15 -2.80 20.78 18.95
N THR A 16 -3.88 20.15 18.48
CA THR A 16 -4.77 20.72 17.48
C THR A 16 -5.51 21.97 17.99
N GLU A 17 -5.83 22.05 19.28
CA GLU A 17 -6.37 23.28 19.87
C GLU A 17 -5.40 24.48 19.81
N VAL A 18 -4.09 24.23 19.79
CA VAL A 18 -3.06 25.28 19.64
C VAL A 18 -2.87 25.66 18.18
N PHE A 19 -2.84 24.67 17.27
CA PHE A 19 -2.65 24.90 15.84
C PHE A 19 -3.91 25.43 15.17
N VAL A 20 -5.09 25.12 15.68
CA VAL A 20 -6.40 25.51 15.13
C VAL A 20 -6.48 25.21 13.63
N PRO A 21 -6.48 23.91 13.26
CA PRO A 21 -6.49 23.53 11.85
C PRO A 21 -7.79 23.97 11.16
N ASP A 22 -7.67 24.31 9.88
CA ASP A 22 -8.80 24.65 9.01
C ASP A 22 -8.64 24.03 7.61
N ALA A 23 -9.55 24.33 6.70
CA ALA A 23 -9.53 23.76 5.35
C ALA A 23 -8.32 24.19 4.51
N GLU A 24 -7.73 25.37 4.79
CA GLU A 24 -6.56 25.90 4.08
C GLU A 24 -5.25 25.41 4.72
N ASN A 25 -5.29 25.09 6.03
CA ASN A 25 -4.14 24.66 6.82
C ASN A 25 -4.45 23.39 7.61
N PRO A 26 -4.64 22.24 6.96
CA PRO A 26 -4.89 20.98 7.64
C PRO A 26 -3.65 20.52 8.43
N VAL A 27 -3.89 19.85 9.55
CA VAL A 27 -2.82 19.24 10.37
C VAL A 27 -2.74 17.74 10.07
N ILE A 28 -1.52 17.23 9.97
CA ILE A 28 -1.29 15.80 9.84
C ILE A 28 -1.08 15.20 11.22
N ILE A 29 -1.92 14.25 11.59
CA ILE A 29 -1.74 13.41 12.77
C ILE A 29 -1.28 12.04 12.29
N ASN A 30 -0.05 11.66 12.65
CA ASN A 30 0.53 10.38 12.27
C ASN A 30 0.39 9.37 13.42
N LEU A 31 -0.17 8.21 13.13
CA LEU A 31 -0.38 7.11 14.07
C LEU A 31 0.50 5.90 13.69
N PRO A 32 1.77 5.86 14.15
CA PRO A 32 2.67 4.78 13.79
C PRO A 32 2.36 3.48 14.53
N ALA A 33 2.56 2.35 13.84
CA ALA A 33 2.72 1.02 14.43
C ALA A 33 4.22 0.69 14.49
N THR A 34 4.95 1.30 15.41
CA THR A 34 6.41 1.37 15.45
C THR A 34 7.09 0.01 15.49
N VAL A 35 6.50 -0.98 16.15
CA VAL A 35 7.01 -2.35 16.26
C VAL A 35 5.92 -3.40 16.01
N GLU A 36 4.86 -3.01 15.32
CA GLU A 36 3.76 -3.88 14.91
C GLU A 36 3.24 -4.80 16.04
N MET A 37 2.98 -4.22 17.22
CA MET A 37 2.59 -4.97 18.43
C MET A 37 1.26 -5.71 18.27
N ALA A 38 0.33 -5.15 17.51
CA ALA A 38 -1.03 -5.67 17.35
C ALA A 38 -1.20 -6.41 16.02
N THR A 39 -2.23 -7.25 15.95
CA THR A 39 -2.70 -7.79 14.67
C THR A 39 -3.35 -6.69 13.82
N PRO A 40 -3.40 -6.82 12.48
CA PRO A 40 -3.93 -5.79 11.58
C PRO A 40 -5.34 -5.30 11.94
N ASN A 41 -6.24 -6.21 12.33
CA ASN A 41 -7.60 -5.85 12.75
C ASN A 41 -7.62 -5.02 14.04
N VAL A 42 -6.80 -5.38 15.04
CA VAL A 42 -6.71 -4.60 16.31
C VAL A 42 -6.08 -3.22 16.06
N TYR A 43 -5.11 -3.13 15.13
CA TYR A 43 -4.58 -1.85 14.72
C TYR A 43 -5.66 -1.00 14.03
N ALA A 44 -6.45 -1.58 13.14
CA ALA A 44 -7.57 -0.90 12.48
C ALA A 44 -8.64 -0.41 13.49
N ASP A 45 -9.00 -1.25 14.48
CA ASP A 45 -9.90 -0.86 15.58
C ASP A 45 -9.36 0.37 16.32
N SER A 46 -8.05 0.40 16.55
CA SER A 46 -7.38 1.55 17.18
C SER A 46 -7.46 2.82 16.32
N ILE A 47 -7.31 2.67 14.99
CA ILE A 47 -7.44 3.77 14.04
C ILE A 47 -8.87 4.29 14.00
N GLU A 48 -9.86 3.42 13.94
CA GLU A 48 -11.27 3.81 13.97
C GLU A 48 -11.61 4.54 15.27
N TRP A 49 -11.10 4.03 16.40
CA TRP A 49 -11.29 4.69 17.67
C TRP A 49 -10.68 6.10 17.69
N MET A 50 -9.43 6.26 17.24
CA MET A 50 -8.77 7.56 17.11
C MET A 50 -9.54 8.49 16.18
N ASN A 51 -9.96 7.99 15.00
CA ASN A 51 -10.75 8.73 14.03
C ASN A 51 -12.02 9.37 14.64
N ARG A 52 -12.64 8.68 15.60
CA ARG A 52 -13.86 9.14 16.29
C ARG A 52 -13.60 10.06 17.48
N HIS A 53 -12.35 10.13 17.99
CA HIS A 53 -12.02 10.87 19.21
C HIS A 53 -11.07 12.07 18.99
N LEU A 54 -10.69 12.32 17.74
CA LEU A 54 -9.93 13.51 17.37
C LEU A 54 -10.87 14.70 17.17
N ASN A 55 -10.58 15.82 17.86
CA ASN A 55 -11.24 17.10 17.61
C ASN A 55 -10.81 17.64 16.24
N HIS A 56 -11.67 18.42 15.60
CA HIS A 56 -11.40 19.03 14.28
C HIS A 56 -11.05 17.98 13.21
N ARG A 57 -11.65 16.79 13.30
CA ARG A 57 -11.32 15.65 12.42
C ARG A 57 -11.39 16.00 10.94
N GLU A 58 -12.32 16.85 10.57
CA GLU A 58 -12.55 17.34 9.19
C GLU A 58 -11.37 18.17 8.63
N HIS A 59 -10.49 18.65 9.48
CA HIS A 59 -9.28 19.41 9.13
C HIS A 59 -7.99 18.65 9.49
N ILE A 60 -8.10 17.38 9.82
CA ILE A 60 -6.96 16.50 10.12
C ILE A 60 -6.77 15.51 9.00
N ILE A 61 -5.54 15.41 8.49
CA ILE A 61 -5.08 14.30 7.66
C ILE A 61 -4.58 13.21 8.60
N LEU A 62 -5.41 12.19 8.80
CA LEU A 62 -5.05 11.03 9.63
C LEU A 62 -4.12 10.10 8.84
N SER A 63 -2.86 10.09 9.21
CA SER A 63 -1.80 9.36 8.54
C SER A 63 -1.37 8.13 9.33
N LEU A 64 -1.10 7.02 8.64
CA LEU A 64 -0.61 5.79 9.25
C LEU A 64 0.82 5.49 8.79
N HIS A 65 1.60 4.90 9.69
CA HIS A 65 2.99 4.55 9.45
C HIS A 65 3.27 3.14 10.00
N PRO A 66 2.78 2.08 9.33
CA PRO A 66 2.99 0.72 9.80
C PRO A 66 4.41 0.23 9.49
N HIS A 67 5.07 -0.36 10.50
CA HIS A 67 6.27 -1.19 10.34
C HIS A 67 5.87 -2.64 10.06
N ASN A 68 6.84 -3.47 9.70
CA ASN A 68 6.63 -4.84 9.22
C ASN A 68 7.27 -5.91 10.12
N ASP A 69 7.32 -5.65 11.43
CA ASP A 69 7.99 -6.54 12.40
C ASP A 69 7.30 -7.92 12.52
N ARG A 70 6.00 -7.99 12.22
CA ARG A 70 5.22 -9.23 12.15
C ARG A 70 5.01 -9.75 10.72
N GLY A 71 5.44 -9.01 9.70
CA GLY A 71 5.21 -9.34 8.30
C GLY A 71 3.78 -9.04 7.81
N THR A 72 3.01 -8.22 8.53
CA THR A 72 1.59 -7.93 8.21
C THR A 72 1.32 -6.45 7.93
N ALA A 73 2.36 -5.63 7.68
CA ALA A 73 2.23 -4.19 7.49
C ALA A 73 1.25 -3.80 6.36
N VAL A 74 1.24 -4.52 5.24
CA VAL A 74 0.31 -4.26 4.13
C VAL A 74 -1.13 -4.46 4.58
N ALA A 75 -1.43 -5.58 5.24
CA ALA A 75 -2.76 -5.85 5.76
C ALA A 75 -3.18 -4.82 6.83
N ALA A 76 -2.24 -4.39 7.68
CA ALA A 76 -2.49 -3.35 8.67
C ALA A 76 -2.81 -2.00 8.00
N ALA A 77 -2.11 -1.64 6.93
CA ALA A 77 -2.39 -0.43 6.15
C ALA A 77 -3.75 -0.51 5.45
N GLU A 78 -4.06 -1.63 4.79
CA GLU A 78 -5.34 -1.83 4.10
C GLU A 78 -6.54 -1.73 5.04
N LEU A 79 -6.48 -2.39 6.18
CA LEU A 79 -7.54 -2.28 7.20
C LEU A 79 -7.57 -0.91 7.87
N GLY A 80 -6.41 -0.28 8.03
CA GLY A 80 -6.29 1.05 8.64
C GLY A 80 -6.94 2.15 7.81
N TYR A 81 -6.76 2.16 6.46
CA TYR A 81 -7.46 3.16 5.66
C TYR A 81 -8.97 2.87 5.58
N GLN A 82 -9.39 1.61 5.59
CA GLN A 82 -10.82 1.27 5.71
C GLN A 82 -11.42 1.72 7.04
N ALA A 83 -10.61 1.81 8.09
CA ALA A 83 -10.99 2.31 9.40
C ALA A 83 -11.03 3.86 9.49
N GLY A 84 -10.75 4.56 8.39
CA GLY A 84 -10.90 6.01 8.27
C GLY A 84 -9.61 6.83 8.23
N ALA A 85 -8.47 6.20 7.97
CA ALA A 85 -7.25 6.95 7.69
C ALA A 85 -7.30 7.58 6.28
N ASP A 86 -6.69 8.77 6.15
CA ASP A 86 -6.64 9.52 4.89
C ASP A 86 -5.34 9.28 4.12
N ARG A 87 -4.28 8.85 4.80
CA ARG A 87 -2.95 8.70 4.22
C ARG A 87 -2.20 7.51 4.82
N ILE A 88 -1.41 6.85 3.98
CA ILE A 88 -0.45 5.82 4.41
C ILE A 88 0.97 6.29 4.08
N GLU A 89 1.88 6.14 5.02
CA GLU A 89 3.31 6.36 4.85
C GLU A 89 4.02 5.01 4.85
N GLY A 90 4.93 4.83 3.92
CA GLY A 90 5.69 3.59 3.78
C GLY A 90 6.92 3.77 2.94
N CYS A 91 7.50 2.66 2.49
CA CYS A 91 8.71 2.65 1.67
C CYS A 91 8.50 1.84 0.40
N LEU A 92 9.17 2.22 -0.68
CA LEU A 92 9.23 1.39 -1.88
C LEU A 92 9.88 0.04 -1.52
N PHE A 93 9.22 -1.04 -1.92
CA PHE A 93 9.59 -2.43 -1.59
C PHE A 93 9.73 -2.73 -0.10
N GLY A 94 9.14 -1.87 0.76
CA GLY A 94 9.19 -2.01 2.21
C GLY A 94 10.56 -1.75 2.84
N ASN A 95 11.50 -1.16 2.09
CA ASN A 95 12.87 -0.95 2.55
C ASN A 95 12.95 0.17 3.60
N GLY A 96 12.87 -0.21 4.86
CA GLY A 96 12.89 0.68 6.02
C GLY A 96 13.67 0.08 7.19
N GLU A 97 13.43 0.61 8.37
CA GLU A 97 14.13 0.18 9.58
C GLU A 97 13.78 -1.26 9.98
N ARG A 98 14.74 -2.01 10.50
CA ARG A 98 14.62 -3.41 10.98
C ARG A 98 14.12 -4.36 9.88
N THR A 99 12.85 -4.78 10.00
CA THR A 99 12.17 -5.67 9.04
C THR A 99 11.45 -4.89 7.92
N GLY A 100 11.56 -3.57 7.95
CA GLY A 100 10.95 -2.66 6.98
C GLY A 100 9.65 -2.01 7.44
N ASN A 101 9.09 -1.24 6.52
CA ASN A 101 7.81 -0.56 6.65
C ASN A 101 6.79 -1.20 5.70
N VAL A 102 5.56 -0.71 5.71
CA VAL A 102 4.59 -1.09 4.69
C VAL A 102 5.17 -0.83 3.29
N CYS A 103 5.07 -1.82 2.43
CA CYS A 103 5.52 -1.71 1.05
C CYS A 103 4.50 -0.92 0.21
N LEU A 104 4.87 0.28 -0.22
CA LEU A 104 4.01 1.13 -1.06
C LEU A 104 3.75 0.53 -2.44
N VAL A 105 4.70 -0.23 -2.99
CA VAL A 105 4.50 -0.95 -4.26
C VAL A 105 3.40 -1.99 -4.11
N THR A 106 3.48 -2.83 -3.07
CA THR A 106 2.46 -3.85 -2.82
C THR A 106 1.11 -3.22 -2.52
N LEU A 107 1.07 -2.21 -1.65
CA LEU A 107 -0.18 -1.53 -1.28
C LEU A 107 -0.85 -0.86 -2.48
N GLY A 108 -0.09 -0.12 -3.30
CA GLY A 108 -0.62 0.55 -4.48
C GLY A 108 -1.13 -0.43 -5.54
N LEU A 109 -0.40 -1.52 -5.80
CA LEU A 109 -0.84 -2.54 -6.76
C LEU A 109 -1.99 -3.40 -6.23
N ASN A 110 -2.10 -3.60 -4.91
CA ASN A 110 -3.29 -4.20 -4.31
C ASN A 110 -4.54 -3.33 -4.54
N LEU A 111 -4.45 -2.01 -4.35
CA LEU A 111 -5.54 -1.08 -4.68
C LEU A 111 -5.92 -1.16 -6.16
N PHE A 112 -4.92 -1.11 -7.04
CA PHE A 112 -5.13 -1.24 -8.48
C PHE A 112 -5.82 -2.56 -8.85
N SER A 113 -5.46 -3.67 -8.21
CA SER A 113 -6.11 -4.98 -8.42
C SER A 113 -7.59 -5.00 -8.01
N GLN A 114 -8.02 -4.06 -7.20
CA GLN A 114 -9.43 -3.86 -6.79
C GLN A 114 -10.14 -2.78 -7.63
N GLY A 115 -9.51 -2.28 -8.70
CA GLY A 115 -10.08 -1.25 -9.56
C GLY A 115 -9.95 0.17 -9.00
N ILE A 116 -9.11 0.39 -8.00
CA ILE A 116 -8.86 1.70 -7.41
C ILE A 116 -7.50 2.18 -7.94
N ASP A 117 -7.50 3.31 -8.66
CA ASP A 117 -6.27 3.95 -9.11
C ASP A 117 -5.52 4.55 -7.91
N PRO A 118 -4.32 4.03 -7.56
CA PRO A 118 -3.53 4.58 -6.45
C PRO A 118 -2.88 5.92 -6.79
N GLN A 119 -3.03 6.41 -8.02
CA GLN A 119 -2.39 7.62 -8.55
C GLN A 119 -0.85 7.59 -8.43
N ILE A 120 -0.28 6.40 -8.45
CA ILE A 120 1.16 6.14 -8.44
C ILE A 120 1.48 5.35 -9.70
N ASP A 121 2.44 5.83 -10.47
CA ASP A 121 2.89 5.15 -11.67
C ASP A 121 3.94 4.08 -11.35
N PHE A 122 3.54 2.82 -11.47
CA PHE A 122 4.41 1.65 -11.38
C PHE A 122 4.63 0.97 -12.74
N HIS A 123 4.44 1.72 -13.85
CA HIS A 123 4.54 1.19 -15.20
C HIS A 123 5.85 0.44 -15.45
N ASP A 124 6.99 1.02 -15.08
CA ASP A 124 8.29 0.36 -15.15
C ASP A 124 8.77 -0.05 -13.74
N ILE A 125 8.12 -1.06 -13.17
CA ILE A 125 8.43 -1.57 -11.83
C ILE A 125 9.88 -2.07 -11.73
N ASP A 126 10.47 -2.55 -12.82
CA ASP A 126 11.85 -3.03 -12.83
C ASP A 126 12.85 -1.89 -12.75
N GLU A 127 12.61 -0.76 -13.42
CA GLU A 127 13.46 0.42 -13.30
C GLU A 127 13.34 1.01 -11.89
N ILE A 128 12.14 1.07 -11.33
CA ILE A 128 11.91 1.49 -9.95
C ILE A 128 12.68 0.58 -8.99
N ARG A 129 12.61 -0.74 -9.18
CA ARG A 129 13.36 -1.70 -8.37
C ARG A 129 14.86 -1.48 -8.46
N ARG A 130 15.42 -1.41 -9.68
CA ARG A 130 16.86 -1.17 -9.89
C ARG A 130 17.34 0.11 -9.23
N THR A 131 16.54 1.17 -9.34
CA THR A 131 16.84 2.46 -8.70
C THR A 131 16.87 2.33 -7.18
N VAL A 132 15.87 1.68 -6.59
CA VAL A 132 15.80 1.47 -5.13
C VAL A 132 16.96 0.59 -4.64
N GLU A 133 17.26 -0.50 -5.34
CA GLU A 133 18.40 -1.38 -5.01
C GLU A 133 19.74 -0.62 -5.09
N TYR A 134 19.91 0.20 -6.13
CA TYR A 134 21.10 1.03 -6.29
C TYR A 134 21.25 2.04 -5.14
N CYS A 135 20.18 2.75 -4.80
CA CYS A 135 20.21 3.77 -3.75
C CYS A 135 20.42 3.17 -2.35
N ASN A 136 19.76 2.07 -2.06
CA ASN A 136 19.75 1.45 -0.74
C ASN A 136 20.88 0.42 -0.54
N GLN A 137 21.51 -0.03 -1.63
CA GLN A 137 22.54 -1.09 -1.63
C GLN A 137 22.03 -2.41 -0.97
N LEU A 138 20.73 -2.66 -1.08
CA LEU A 138 20.07 -3.87 -0.61
C LEU A 138 19.17 -4.43 -1.73
N PRO A 139 19.22 -5.74 -2.00
CA PRO A 139 18.39 -6.34 -3.02
C PRO A 139 16.95 -6.44 -2.57
N VAL A 140 16.02 -6.31 -3.50
CA VAL A 140 14.62 -6.69 -3.32
C VAL A 140 14.52 -8.21 -3.39
N GLY A 141 13.81 -8.83 -2.45
CA GLY A 141 13.68 -10.28 -2.41
C GLY A 141 13.05 -10.86 -3.69
N GLU A 142 13.61 -11.96 -4.19
CA GLU A 142 13.14 -12.62 -5.43
C GLU A 142 11.63 -12.97 -5.42
N ARG A 143 11.05 -13.17 -4.24
CA ARG A 143 9.64 -13.49 -4.02
C ARG A 143 8.81 -12.28 -3.59
N HIS A 144 9.36 -11.07 -3.71
CA HIS A 144 8.62 -9.87 -3.35
C HIS A 144 7.35 -9.73 -4.21
N PRO A 145 6.18 -9.49 -3.62
CA PRO A 145 4.96 -9.30 -4.39
C PRO A 145 5.12 -8.23 -5.49
N TYR A 146 4.67 -8.56 -6.69
CA TYR A 146 4.75 -7.75 -7.91
C TYR A 146 6.15 -7.44 -8.44
N GLY A 147 7.14 -7.20 -7.59
CA GLY A 147 8.45 -6.69 -7.99
C GLY A 147 9.59 -7.71 -7.99
N GLY A 148 9.41 -8.89 -7.39
CA GLY A 148 10.45 -9.93 -7.35
C GLY A 148 10.59 -10.69 -8.65
N ASP A 149 11.78 -11.20 -8.95
CA ASP A 149 12.06 -11.92 -10.21
C ASP A 149 11.21 -13.18 -10.39
N LEU A 150 10.81 -13.84 -9.31
CA LEU A 150 9.99 -15.05 -9.36
C LEU A 150 8.51 -14.79 -9.61
N VAL A 151 8.05 -13.54 -9.59
CA VAL A 151 6.65 -13.17 -9.92
C VAL A 151 6.29 -13.60 -11.35
N TYR A 152 7.27 -13.59 -12.26
CA TYR A 152 7.09 -13.96 -13.66
C TYR A 152 7.39 -15.42 -13.97
N THR A 153 7.65 -16.22 -12.95
CA THR A 153 8.11 -17.61 -13.12
C THR A 153 7.02 -18.60 -12.73
N ALA A 154 6.63 -19.43 -13.65
CA ALA A 154 5.74 -20.56 -13.39
C ALA A 154 6.53 -21.87 -13.59
N PHE A 155 6.55 -22.71 -12.54
CA PHE A 155 7.29 -23.98 -12.55
C PHE A 155 6.41 -25.17 -13.00
N SER A 156 5.11 -25.09 -12.80
CA SER A 156 4.20 -26.19 -13.16
C SER A 156 3.62 -26.00 -14.57
N GLY A 157 3.51 -27.09 -15.32
CA GLY A 157 2.97 -27.04 -16.68
C GLY A 157 1.51 -26.54 -16.75
N SER A 158 0.70 -26.82 -15.74
CA SER A 158 -0.67 -26.30 -15.64
C SER A 158 -0.70 -24.77 -15.45
N HIS A 159 0.23 -24.22 -14.67
CA HIS A 159 0.34 -22.77 -14.51
C HIS A 159 0.84 -22.09 -15.80
N GLN A 160 1.83 -22.70 -16.47
CA GLN A 160 2.34 -22.18 -17.75
C GLN A 160 1.24 -22.17 -18.83
N ASP A 161 0.43 -23.22 -18.92
CA ASP A 161 -0.71 -23.29 -19.83
C ASP A 161 -1.78 -22.23 -19.49
N ALA A 162 -2.08 -22.04 -18.21
CA ALA A 162 -3.02 -21.01 -17.77
C ALA A 162 -2.53 -19.59 -18.10
N ILE A 163 -1.25 -19.29 -17.87
CA ILE A 163 -0.64 -18.00 -18.22
C ILE A 163 -0.71 -17.78 -19.73
N LYS A 164 -0.31 -18.78 -20.54
CA LYS A 164 -0.41 -18.69 -21.99
C LYS A 164 -1.82 -18.35 -22.45
N LYS A 165 -2.82 -19.10 -21.97
CA LYS A 165 -4.23 -18.83 -22.28
C LYS A 165 -4.69 -17.45 -21.84
N GLY A 166 -4.20 -16.98 -20.69
CA GLY A 166 -4.46 -15.63 -20.18
C GLY A 166 -3.96 -14.54 -21.13
N PHE A 167 -2.73 -14.67 -21.63
CA PHE A 167 -2.18 -13.74 -22.63
C PHE A 167 -2.94 -13.81 -23.95
N GLU A 168 -3.23 -14.99 -24.47
CA GLU A 168 -4.01 -15.16 -25.71
C GLU A 168 -5.42 -14.55 -25.59
N HIS A 169 -6.01 -14.58 -24.41
CA HIS A 169 -7.31 -13.96 -24.15
C HIS A 169 -7.19 -12.44 -24.09
N LEU A 170 -6.17 -11.94 -23.39
CA LEU A 170 -5.88 -10.52 -23.30
C LEU A 170 -5.65 -9.88 -24.66
N GLU A 171 -4.84 -10.52 -25.52
CA GLU A 171 -4.56 -10.05 -26.87
C GLU A 171 -5.84 -9.95 -27.72
N ARG A 172 -6.71 -10.97 -27.66
CA ARG A 172 -8.00 -10.96 -28.37
C ARG A 172 -8.94 -9.87 -27.89
N ASP A 173 -8.98 -9.64 -26.58
CA ASP A 173 -9.85 -8.64 -26.01
C ASP A 173 -9.36 -7.23 -26.31
N ALA A 174 -8.05 -7.00 -26.30
CA ALA A 174 -7.43 -5.75 -26.70
C ALA A 174 -7.70 -5.45 -28.19
N GLU A 175 -7.55 -6.45 -29.08
CA GLU A 175 -7.85 -6.33 -30.48
C GLU A 175 -9.35 -6.01 -30.72
N ALA A 176 -10.25 -6.70 -30.03
CA ALA A 176 -11.68 -6.46 -30.10
C ALA A 176 -12.08 -5.05 -29.61
N ALA A 177 -11.35 -4.52 -28.62
CA ALA A 177 -11.54 -3.16 -28.11
C ALA A 177 -10.86 -2.08 -28.95
N GLY A 178 -9.98 -2.46 -29.89
CA GLY A 178 -9.20 -1.53 -30.72
C GLY A 178 -8.15 -0.75 -29.92
N VAL A 179 -7.65 -1.32 -28.83
CA VAL A 179 -6.69 -0.71 -27.89
C VAL A 179 -5.41 -1.55 -27.87
N PRO A 180 -4.21 -0.94 -27.81
CA PRO A 180 -2.96 -1.67 -27.59
C PRO A 180 -3.00 -2.55 -26.34
N VAL A 181 -2.35 -3.72 -26.37
CA VAL A 181 -2.40 -4.69 -25.27
C VAL A 181 -1.90 -4.10 -23.95
N ASP A 182 -0.86 -3.29 -24.00
CA ASP A 182 -0.30 -2.61 -22.84
C ASP A 182 -1.25 -1.56 -22.23
N GLU A 183 -2.03 -0.88 -23.05
CA GLU A 183 -3.08 0.03 -22.58
C GLU A 183 -4.31 -0.73 -22.08
N PHE A 184 -4.65 -1.87 -22.72
CA PHE A 184 -5.81 -2.67 -22.34
C PHE A 184 -5.69 -3.27 -20.93
N THR A 185 -4.47 -3.62 -20.47
CA THR A 185 -4.25 -4.16 -19.12
C THR A 185 -4.70 -3.24 -18.00
N TRP A 186 -4.79 -1.93 -18.24
CA TRP A 186 -5.33 -0.97 -17.29
C TRP A 186 -6.85 -1.08 -17.10
N ALA A 187 -7.56 -1.62 -18.07
CA ALA A 187 -9.00 -1.86 -17.98
C ALA A 187 -9.35 -3.17 -17.24
N VAL A 188 -8.35 -4.03 -16.95
CA VAL A 188 -8.54 -5.33 -16.29
C VAL A 188 -7.69 -5.39 -15.01
N PRO A 189 -8.18 -4.89 -13.88
CA PRO A 189 -7.38 -4.67 -12.66
C PRO A 189 -6.80 -5.95 -12.04
N TYR A 190 -7.24 -7.12 -12.46
CA TYR A 190 -6.78 -8.40 -11.89
C TYR A 190 -5.56 -9.02 -12.59
N LEU A 191 -4.98 -8.36 -13.58
CA LEU A 191 -3.91 -8.93 -14.39
C LEU A 191 -2.55 -8.20 -14.36
N PRO A 192 -2.17 -7.44 -13.32
CA PRO A 192 -0.88 -6.77 -13.31
C PRO A 192 0.31 -7.75 -13.38
N GLN A 193 0.15 -8.99 -12.88
CA GLN A 193 1.16 -10.04 -12.98
C GLN A 193 1.30 -10.67 -14.38
N LEU A 194 0.37 -10.41 -15.29
CA LEU A 194 0.41 -10.91 -16.68
C LEU A 194 1.03 -9.90 -17.64
N ARG A 195 1.53 -8.78 -17.14
CA ARG A 195 2.03 -7.66 -17.96
C ARG A 195 3.41 -7.85 -18.57
N ARG A 196 3.96 -9.05 -18.59
CA ARG A 196 5.27 -9.29 -19.24
C ARG A 196 5.22 -10.38 -20.25
#